data_2eceaece5a83a4fa9a40e41ed1154aed
#
_entry.id   2eceaece5a83a4fa9a40e41ed1154aed
#
_cell.length_a   1.000
_cell.length_b   1.000
_cell.length_c   1.000
_cell.angle_alpha   90.00
_cell.angle_beta   90.00
_cell.angle_gamma   90.00
#
_symmetry.space_group_name_H-M   'P 1'
#
loop_
_entity.id
_entity.type
_entity.pdbx_description
1 polymer ?
#
loop_
_entity_poly.entity_id
_entity_poly.type
_entity_poly.pdbx_seq_one_letter_code
_entity_poly.pdbx_strand_id
1 'polypeptide(L)'
;MRRQYLELGKIVGTHGVRGEMRVQPWCDSPAFFQQFHTLYFSKGGEDPTKVISSRPHGNVMLLKLEGINTVEAASVLRGRVLFMNRDDADLAQGDYFIQDLIGCRVIDADTGRLYGTLTDVSATGANDVWHVQDGSGREYLLPAIPPVVIDTDVEHEKIKIRPLKGIFDGPEEIRE
;
A
#
# COMPACT_ATOMS: atom_id res chain seq x y z
N MET A 1 -14.54 -0.33 0.60
CA MET A 1 -14.69 0.96 -0.12
C MET A 1 -13.32 1.51 -0.48
N ARG A 2 -13.09 1.78 -1.73
CA ARG A 2 -11.81 2.34 -2.20
C ARG A 2 -11.64 3.77 -1.67
N ARG A 3 -10.48 4.06 -1.12
CA ARG A 3 -10.14 5.42 -0.69
C ARG A 3 -9.54 6.19 -1.86
N GLN A 4 -9.99 7.43 -2.06
CA GLN A 4 -9.43 8.31 -3.10
C GLN A 4 -8.04 8.80 -2.72
N TYR A 5 -7.81 9.07 -1.44
CA TYR A 5 -6.53 9.55 -0.92
C TYR A 5 -5.92 8.50 -0.01
N LEU A 6 -4.68 8.11 -0.31
CA LEU A 6 -3.96 7.06 0.38
C LEU A 6 -2.76 7.61 1.13
N GLU A 7 -2.43 7.02 2.26
CA GLU A 7 -1.26 7.39 3.04
C GLU A 7 0.02 7.09 2.27
N LEU A 8 0.91 8.07 2.16
CA LEU A 8 2.18 7.94 1.45
C LEU A 8 3.37 7.88 2.39
N GLY A 9 3.31 8.58 3.52
CA GLY A 9 4.37 8.64 4.50
C GLY A 9 4.08 9.63 5.62
N LYS A 10 5.05 9.77 6.52
CA LYS A 10 4.95 10.64 7.69
C LYS A 10 6.16 11.55 7.79
N ILE A 11 5.91 12.83 8.03
CA ILE A 11 6.98 13.82 8.29
C ILE A 11 7.57 13.55 9.68
N VAL A 12 8.85 13.22 9.74
CA VAL A 12 9.53 12.82 10.98
C VAL A 12 10.54 13.86 11.49
N GLY A 13 10.86 14.87 10.69
CA GLY A 13 11.79 15.91 11.08
C GLY A 13 12.07 16.90 9.98
N THR A 14 13.05 17.77 10.23
CA THR A 14 13.53 18.75 9.28
C THR A 14 14.92 18.38 8.75
N HIS A 15 15.32 18.96 7.61
CA HIS A 15 16.63 18.79 7.02
C HIS A 15 17.14 20.14 6.51
N GLY A 16 18.27 20.59 7.05
CA GLY A 16 18.82 21.90 6.68
C GLY A 16 17.97 23.06 7.16
N VAL A 17 18.11 24.21 6.52
CA VAL A 17 17.50 25.48 6.95
C VAL A 17 16.51 26.09 5.95
N ARG A 18 16.33 25.43 4.80
CA ARG A 18 15.49 25.94 3.70
C ARG A 18 14.09 25.38 3.67
N GLY A 19 13.69 24.65 4.70
CA GLY A 19 12.35 24.06 4.79
C GLY A 19 12.23 22.63 4.24
N GLU A 20 13.32 21.98 3.87
CA GLU A 20 13.27 20.56 3.53
C GLU A 20 12.91 19.72 4.77
N MET A 21 12.12 18.70 4.54
CA MET A 21 11.62 17.82 5.60
C MET A 21 12.05 16.38 5.35
N ARG A 22 12.30 15.65 6.44
CA ARG A 22 12.51 14.21 6.39
C ARG A 22 11.18 13.51 6.50
N VAL A 23 10.87 12.67 5.52
CA VAL A 23 9.64 11.89 5.46
C VAL A 23 9.99 10.41 5.50
N GLN A 24 9.37 9.69 6.43
CA GLN A 24 9.42 8.24 6.43
C GLN A 24 8.42 7.75 5.38
N PRO A 25 8.91 7.17 4.26
CA PRO A 25 8.01 6.69 3.22
C PRO A 25 7.34 5.38 3.65
N TRP A 26 6.06 5.24 3.29
CA TRP A 26 5.28 4.01 3.48
C TRP A 26 5.00 3.31 2.14
N CYS A 27 5.80 3.62 1.13
CA CYS A 27 5.75 3.01 -0.20
C CYS A 27 7.00 2.18 -0.46
N ASP A 28 6.96 1.33 -1.49
CA ASP A 28 7.99 0.33 -1.74
C ASP A 28 9.27 0.89 -2.36
N SER A 29 9.21 2.06 -2.97
CA SER A 29 10.39 2.62 -3.64
C SER A 29 10.40 4.15 -3.62
N PRO A 30 11.62 4.76 -3.66
CA PRO A 30 11.75 6.21 -3.83
C PRO A 30 11.10 6.72 -5.12
N ALA A 31 11.18 5.96 -6.21
CA ALA A 31 10.59 6.33 -7.50
C ALA A 31 9.06 6.47 -7.39
N PHE A 32 8.41 5.60 -6.64
CA PHE A 32 6.97 5.69 -6.40
C PHE A 32 6.62 7.00 -5.68
N PHE A 33 7.37 7.36 -4.65
CA PHE A 33 7.18 8.63 -3.92
C PHE A 33 7.38 9.85 -4.83
N GLN A 34 8.40 9.82 -5.67
CA GLN A 34 8.81 10.95 -6.51
C GLN A 34 7.85 11.27 -7.66
N GLN A 35 6.93 10.37 -7.98
CA GLN A 35 5.96 10.62 -9.07
C GLN A 35 4.90 11.66 -8.71
N PHE A 36 4.68 11.91 -7.42
CA PHE A 36 3.62 12.82 -6.97
C PHE A 36 4.09 14.27 -6.96
N HIS A 37 3.37 15.13 -7.68
CA HIS A 37 3.62 16.57 -7.73
C HIS A 37 2.72 17.36 -6.77
N THR A 38 1.69 16.73 -6.24
CA THR A 38 0.78 17.29 -5.24
C THR A 38 0.56 16.27 -4.14
N LEU A 39 0.68 16.71 -2.89
CA LEU A 39 0.40 15.91 -1.70
C LEU A 39 -0.66 16.60 -0.85
N TYR A 40 -1.28 15.81 0.02
CA TYR A 40 -2.39 16.25 0.87
C TYR A 40 -2.11 15.91 2.33
N PHE A 41 -2.74 16.64 3.25
CA PHE A 41 -2.55 16.41 4.68
C PHE A 41 -3.76 15.74 5.35
N SER A 42 -4.75 15.33 4.57
CA SER A 42 -5.95 14.70 5.10
C SER A 42 -6.48 13.59 4.20
N LYS A 43 -7.28 12.70 4.79
CA LYS A 43 -7.96 11.61 4.08
C LYS A 43 -8.98 12.12 3.06
N GLY A 44 -9.45 13.33 3.20
CA GLY A 44 -10.43 13.94 2.30
C GLY A 44 -9.82 14.71 1.14
N GLY A 45 -8.49 14.79 1.06
CA GLY A 45 -7.81 15.55 0.01
C GLY A 45 -7.84 17.05 0.23
N GLU A 46 -8.02 17.48 1.45
CA GLU A 46 -7.95 18.89 1.83
C GLU A 46 -6.49 19.33 1.89
N ASP A 47 -6.28 20.64 1.74
CA ASP A 47 -4.96 21.26 1.78
C ASP A 47 -3.97 20.69 0.75
N PRO A 48 -4.32 20.73 -0.56
CA PRO A 48 -3.38 20.32 -1.58
C PRO A 48 -2.13 21.20 -1.53
N THR A 49 -0.97 20.56 -1.56
CA THR A 49 0.32 21.23 -1.46
C THR A 49 1.22 20.75 -2.59
N LYS A 50 1.77 21.70 -3.34
CA LYS A 50 2.65 21.39 -4.46
C LYS A 50 4.02 20.93 -3.95
N VAL A 51 4.52 19.85 -4.54
CA VAL A 51 5.87 19.33 -4.30
C VAL A 51 6.86 20.08 -5.17
N ILE A 52 7.82 20.75 -4.56
CA ILE A 52 8.92 21.42 -5.26
C ILE A 52 9.99 20.41 -5.62
N SER A 53 10.37 19.57 -4.67
CA SER A 53 11.33 18.49 -4.89
C SER A 53 11.13 17.36 -3.89
N SER A 54 11.49 16.16 -4.30
CA SER A 54 11.61 14.99 -3.42
C SER A 54 12.78 14.14 -3.88
N ARG A 55 13.58 13.66 -2.93
CA ARG A 55 14.75 12.83 -3.22
C ARG A 55 15.02 11.86 -2.07
N PRO A 56 15.54 10.65 -2.38
CA PRO A 56 15.91 9.71 -1.33
C PRO A 56 17.15 10.17 -0.58
N HIS A 57 17.19 9.92 0.72
CA HIS A 57 18.33 10.20 1.59
C HIS A 57 18.37 9.13 2.70
N GLY A 58 19.19 8.09 2.49
CA GLY A 58 19.18 6.94 3.40
C GLY A 58 17.80 6.26 3.42
N ASN A 59 17.22 6.13 4.61
CA ASN A 59 15.94 5.49 4.82
C ASN A 59 14.73 6.44 4.71
N VAL A 60 14.98 7.71 4.42
CA VAL A 60 13.93 8.74 4.37
C VAL A 60 13.92 9.40 2.98
N MET A 61 12.81 10.10 2.70
CA MET A 61 12.72 11.01 1.58
C MET A 61 12.91 12.43 2.10
N LEU A 62 13.69 13.23 1.38
CA LEU A 62 13.79 14.67 1.63
C LEU A 62 12.77 15.37 0.74
N LEU A 63 11.81 16.04 1.37
CA LEU A 63 10.67 16.65 0.71
C LEU A 63 10.72 18.17 0.89
N LYS A 64 10.56 18.90 -0.22
CA LYS A 64 10.37 20.34 -0.23
C LYS A 64 8.98 20.66 -0.76
N LEU A 65 8.18 21.36 0.04
CA LEU A 65 6.83 21.77 -0.34
C LEU A 65 6.78 23.27 -0.62
N GLU A 66 5.88 23.67 -1.51
CA GLU A 66 5.63 25.08 -1.79
C GLU A 66 5.15 25.81 -0.55
N GLY A 67 5.73 26.99 -0.28
CA GLY A 67 5.38 27.80 0.89
C GLY A 67 6.12 27.43 2.17
N ILE A 68 6.87 26.33 2.21
CA ILE A 68 7.65 25.90 3.37
C ILE A 68 9.11 26.19 3.10
N ASN A 69 9.59 27.37 3.53
CA ASN A 69 10.90 27.89 3.17
C ASN A 69 11.86 28.06 4.36
N THR A 70 11.41 27.75 5.57
CA THR A 70 12.18 27.89 6.80
C THR A 70 12.12 26.63 7.63
N VAL A 71 13.11 26.44 8.51
CA VAL A 71 13.11 25.32 9.45
C VAL A 71 11.95 25.41 10.43
N GLU A 72 11.56 26.60 10.82
CA GLU A 72 10.42 26.81 11.72
C GLU A 72 9.10 26.39 11.08
N ALA A 73 8.85 26.78 9.83
CA ALA A 73 7.66 26.37 9.09
C ALA A 73 7.62 24.85 8.86
N ALA A 74 8.77 24.26 8.58
CA ALA A 74 8.88 22.80 8.39
C ALA A 74 8.66 22.03 9.71
N SER A 75 9.19 22.54 10.83
CA SER A 75 9.10 21.88 12.12
C SER A 75 7.67 21.78 12.66
N VAL A 76 6.80 22.72 12.31
CA VAL A 76 5.37 22.68 12.66
C VAL A 76 4.65 21.48 12.04
N LEU A 77 5.14 21.00 10.90
CA LEU A 77 4.54 19.88 10.17
C LEU A 77 5.03 18.50 10.65
N ARG A 78 5.97 18.46 11.57
CA ARG A 78 6.48 17.21 12.12
C ARG A 78 5.33 16.39 12.74
N GLY A 79 5.28 15.10 12.39
CA GLY A 79 4.22 14.19 12.85
C GLY A 79 3.01 14.13 11.93
N ARG A 80 2.93 15.00 10.93
CA ARG A 80 1.82 14.98 9.97
C ARG A 80 2.00 13.82 8.98
N VAL A 81 0.89 13.18 8.67
CA VAL A 81 0.81 12.14 7.65
C VAL A 81 0.53 12.81 6.31
N LEU A 82 1.25 12.36 5.28
CA LEU A 82 1.07 12.81 3.91
C LEU A 82 0.21 11.82 3.14
N PHE A 83 -0.73 12.34 2.36
CA PHE A 83 -1.63 11.58 1.51
C PHE A 83 -1.36 11.90 0.04
N MET A 84 -1.57 10.93 -0.82
CA MET A 84 -1.53 11.11 -2.27
C MET A 84 -2.89 10.78 -2.87
N ASN A 85 -3.20 11.39 -4.02
CA ASN A 85 -4.37 11.03 -4.79
C ASN A 85 -4.07 9.76 -5.60
N ARG A 86 -4.90 8.72 -5.48
CA ARG A 86 -4.71 7.47 -6.22
C ARG A 86 -4.65 7.68 -7.74
N ASP A 87 -5.37 8.67 -8.25
CA ASP A 87 -5.42 8.96 -9.69
C ASP A 87 -4.10 9.53 -10.22
N ASP A 88 -3.25 10.06 -9.34
CA ASP A 88 -1.92 10.55 -9.70
C ASP A 88 -0.86 9.44 -9.71
N ALA A 89 -1.19 8.25 -9.23
CA ALA A 89 -0.26 7.12 -9.17
C ALA A 89 -0.24 6.37 -10.50
N ASP A 90 0.96 6.16 -11.02
CA ASP A 90 1.19 5.29 -12.17
C ASP A 90 1.59 3.91 -11.65
N LEU A 91 0.65 2.97 -11.71
CA LEU A 91 0.87 1.57 -11.33
C LEU A 91 1.11 0.73 -12.57
N ALA A 92 2.09 -0.15 -12.51
CA ALA A 92 2.30 -1.15 -13.54
C ALA A 92 1.10 -2.08 -13.63
N GLN A 93 0.86 -2.67 -14.81
CA GLN A 93 -0.22 -3.62 -15.01
C GLN A 93 -0.08 -4.79 -14.02
N GLY A 94 -1.13 -5.02 -13.24
CA GLY A 94 -1.13 -6.06 -12.20
C GLY A 94 -0.70 -5.59 -10.82
N ASP A 95 -0.22 -4.35 -10.69
CA ASP A 95 0.08 -3.76 -9.39
C ASP A 95 -1.18 -3.15 -8.78
N TYR A 96 -1.27 -3.25 -7.45
CA TYR A 96 -2.39 -2.73 -6.68
C TYR A 96 -1.90 -2.07 -5.39
N PHE A 97 -2.66 -1.11 -4.90
CA PHE A 97 -2.41 -0.57 -3.56
C PHE A 97 -2.78 -1.62 -2.50
N ILE A 98 -1.89 -1.87 -1.55
CA ILE A 98 -2.14 -2.82 -0.45
C ILE A 98 -3.41 -2.45 0.31
N GLN A 99 -3.65 -1.16 0.52
CA GLN A 99 -4.86 -0.68 1.21
C GLN A 99 -6.16 -1.04 0.47
N ASP A 100 -6.12 -1.16 -0.86
CA ASP A 100 -7.27 -1.60 -1.65
C ASP A 100 -7.49 -3.11 -1.58
N LEU A 101 -6.41 -3.88 -1.43
CA LEU A 101 -6.47 -5.34 -1.34
C LEU A 101 -7.01 -5.82 0.01
N ILE A 102 -6.65 -5.13 1.09
CA ILE A 102 -7.10 -5.50 2.44
C ILE A 102 -8.62 -5.36 2.55
N GLY A 103 -9.27 -6.41 3.01
CA GLY A 103 -10.72 -6.50 3.10
C GLY A 103 -11.39 -7.18 1.92
N CYS A 104 -10.65 -7.45 0.83
CA CYS A 104 -11.18 -8.19 -0.31
C CYS A 104 -11.44 -9.64 0.05
N ARG A 105 -12.54 -10.19 -0.48
CA ARG A 105 -12.86 -11.62 -0.35
C ARG A 105 -12.02 -12.43 -1.32
N VAL A 106 -11.43 -13.50 -0.82
CA VAL A 106 -10.60 -14.41 -1.59
C VAL A 106 -11.43 -15.65 -1.93
N ILE A 107 -11.70 -15.85 -3.22
CA ILE A 107 -12.54 -16.91 -3.73
C ILE A 107 -11.79 -17.78 -4.74
N ASP A 108 -12.24 -19.02 -4.89
CA ASP A 108 -11.69 -19.95 -5.89
C ASP A 108 -12.10 -19.51 -7.30
N ALA A 109 -11.13 -19.43 -8.21
CA ALA A 109 -11.36 -19.03 -9.60
C ALA A 109 -12.23 -20.03 -10.38
N ASP A 110 -12.19 -21.31 -10.00
CA ASP A 110 -12.86 -22.39 -10.72
C ASP A 110 -14.22 -22.79 -10.09
N THR A 111 -14.30 -22.80 -8.75
CA THR A 111 -15.49 -23.28 -8.01
C THR A 111 -16.30 -22.19 -7.37
N GLY A 112 -15.75 -21.00 -7.18
CA GLY A 112 -16.40 -19.91 -6.46
C GLY A 112 -16.38 -20.07 -4.94
N ARG A 113 -15.66 -21.07 -4.40
CA ARG A 113 -15.55 -21.28 -2.96
C ARG A 113 -14.91 -20.05 -2.29
N LEU A 114 -15.51 -19.57 -1.21
CA LEU A 114 -14.95 -18.51 -0.39
C LEU A 114 -13.92 -19.09 0.57
N TYR A 115 -12.66 -18.66 0.45
CA TYR A 115 -11.59 -19.06 1.37
C TYR A 115 -11.50 -18.17 2.60
N GLY A 116 -11.76 -16.89 2.45
CA GLY A 116 -11.67 -15.93 3.53
C GLY A 116 -11.50 -14.49 3.02
N THR A 117 -10.93 -13.65 3.86
CA THR A 117 -10.70 -12.22 3.59
C THR A 117 -9.22 -11.92 3.68
N LEU A 118 -8.70 -11.10 2.77
CA LEU A 118 -7.32 -10.63 2.82
C LEU A 118 -7.16 -9.64 3.97
N THR A 119 -6.29 -9.94 4.92
CA THR A 119 -6.07 -9.14 6.12
C THR A 119 -4.76 -8.38 6.14
N ASP A 120 -3.73 -8.89 5.44
CA ASP A 120 -2.42 -8.25 5.40
C ASP A 120 -1.62 -8.74 4.19
N VAL A 121 -0.56 -8.00 3.87
CA VAL A 121 0.41 -8.34 2.82
C VAL A 121 1.81 -8.18 3.37
N SER A 122 2.63 -9.21 3.24
CA SER A 122 4.04 -9.21 3.64
C SER A 122 4.95 -9.34 2.43
N ALA A 123 5.99 -8.52 2.36
CA ALA A 123 7.03 -8.64 1.34
C ALA A 123 8.12 -9.60 1.83
N THR A 124 8.50 -10.56 0.98
CA THR A 124 9.52 -11.57 1.33
C THR A 124 10.80 -11.46 0.50
N GLY A 125 10.90 -10.47 -0.38
CA GLY A 125 12.05 -10.30 -1.27
C GLY A 125 11.92 -11.01 -2.61
N ALA A 126 11.29 -12.18 -2.65
CA ALA A 126 11.02 -12.93 -3.89
C ALA A 126 9.65 -12.57 -4.47
N ASN A 127 8.63 -12.55 -3.62
CA ASN A 127 7.26 -12.19 -3.97
C ASN A 127 6.53 -11.77 -2.70
N ASP A 128 5.36 -11.15 -2.87
CA ASP A 128 4.51 -10.83 -1.74
C ASP A 128 3.80 -12.09 -1.23
N VAL A 129 3.53 -12.11 0.06
CA VAL A 129 2.71 -13.14 0.71
C VAL A 129 1.44 -12.49 1.24
N TRP A 130 0.31 -13.00 0.81
CA TRP A 130 -1.00 -12.53 1.24
C TRP A 130 -1.49 -13.32 2.43
N HIS A 131 -1.95 -12.63 3.46
CA HIS A 131 -2.54 -13.21 4.66
C HIS A 131 -4.04 -13.25 4.49
N VAL A 132 -4.61 -14.45 4.47
CA VAL A 132 -6.05 -14.68 4.30
C VAL A 132 -6.61 -15.29 5.57
N GLN A 133 -7.63 -14.67 6.14
CA GLN A 133 -8.29 -15.15 7.36
C GLN A 133 -9.68 -15.67 7.03
N ASP A 134 -9.98 -16.91 7.44
CA ASP A 134 -11.30 -17.49 7.25
C ASP A 134 -12.31 -17.08 8.34
N GLY A 135 -13.55 -17.54 8.23
CA GLY A 135 -14.62 -17.22 9.18
C GLY A 135 -14.39 -17.76 10.60
N SER A 136 -13.47 -18.69 10.80
CA SER A 136 -13.10 -19.23 12.11
C SER A 136 -11.93 -18.47 12.77
N GLY A 137 -11.32 -17.52 12.04
CA GLY A 137 -10.15 -16.78 12.50
C GLY A 137 -8.81 -17.43 12.17
N ARG A 138 -8.82 -18.54 11.43
CA ARG A 138 -7.60 -19.21 10.98
C ARG A 138 -6.96 -18.44 9.85
N GLU A 139 -5.65 -18.22 9.94
CA GLU A 139 -4.86 -17.52 8.93
C GLU A 139 -4.18 -18.50 7.98
N TYR A 140 -4.21 -18.17 6.69
CA TYR A 140 -3.52 -18.88 5.62
C TYR A 140 -2.57 -17.91 4.91
N LEU A 141 -1.40 -18.38 4.53
CA LEU A 141 -0.41 -17.62 3.79
C LEU A 141 -0.42 -18.05 2.32
N LEU A 142 -0.61 -17.09 1.42
CA LEU A 142 -0.78 -17.31 -0.01
C LEU A 142 0.29 -16.55 -0.79
N PRO A 143 1.12 -17.20 -1.61
CA PRO A 143 2.07 -16.47 -2.46
C PRO A 143 1.32 -15.69 -3.55
N ALA A 144 1.61 -14.41 -3.67
CA ALA A 144 1.00 -13.54 -4.69
C ALA A 144 1.77 -13.66 -6.02
N ILE A 145 1.65 -14.79 -6.66
CA ILE A 145 2.31 -15.09 -7.93
C ILE A 145 1.26 -15.33 -9.03
N PRO A 146 1.60 -15.10 -10.32
CA PRO A 146 0.62 -15.21 -11.41
C PRO A 146 -0.15 -16.55 -11.50
N PRO A 147 0.46 -17.72 -11.25
CA PRO A 147 -0.29 -18.98 -11.27
C PRO A 147 -1.33 -19.11 -10.14
N VAL A 148 -1.19 -18.34 -9.07
CA VAL A 148 -2.08 -18.38 -7.90
C VAL A 148 -3.12 -17.29 -7.95
N VAL A 149 -2.72 -16.04 -8.17
CA VAL A 149 -3.63 -14.89 -8.26
C VAL A 149 -4.10 -14.75 -9.70
N ILE A 150 -5.35 -15.14 -9.96
CA ILE A 150 -5.91 -15.22 -11.31
C ILE A 150 -6.55 -13.89 -11.72
N ASP A 151 -7.32 -13.27 -10.81
CA ASP A 151 -7.99 -12.01 -11.07
C ASP A 151 -8.13 -11.22 -9.77
N THR A 152 -7.96 -9.90 -9.87
CA THR A 152 -8.08 -9.00 -8.73
C THR A 152 -9.03 -7.86 -9.07
N ASP A 153 -10.24 -7.91 -8.52
CA ASP A 153 -11.28 -6.91 -8.71
C ASP A 153 -11.46 -6.12 -7.41
N VAL A 154 -10.66 -5.08 -7.24
CA VAL A 154 -10.70 -4.24 -6.03
C VAL A 154 -11.97 -3.41 -5.94
N GLU A 155 -12.63 -3.10 -7.06
CA GLU A 155 -13.88 -2.34 -7.06
C GLU A 155 -15.04 -3.12 -6.47
N HIS A 156 -15.08 -4.43 -6.71
CA HIS A 156 -16.08 -5.33 -6.15
C HIS A 156 -15.57 -6.08 -4.92
N GLU A 157 -14.37 -5.75 -4.45
CA GLU A 157 -13.74 -6.34 -3.27
C GLU A 157 -13.62 -7.87 -3.38
N LYS A 158 -13.23 -8.35 -4.57
CA LYS A 158 -13.08 -9.78 -4.87
C LYS A 158 -11.72 -10.09 -5.46
N ILE A 159 -11.09 -11.16 -4.97
CA ILE A 159 -9.86 -11.70 -5.52
C ILE A 159 -10.11 -13.16 -5.86
N LYS A 160 -9.85 -13.54 -7.12
CA LYS A 160 -9.97 -14.92 -7.58
C LYS A 160 -8.61 -15.57 -7.57
N ILE A 161 -8.51 -16.71 -6.92
CA ILE A 161 -7.26 -17.45 -6.80
C ILE A 161 -7.42 -18.90 -7.26
N ARG A 162 -6.28 -19.49 -7.61
CA ARG A 162 -6.13 -20.93 -7.80
C ARG A 162 -5.02 -21.37 -6.85
N PRO A 163 -5.36 -21.74 -5.59
CA PRO A 163 -4.37 -21.97 -4.56
C PRO A 163 -3.49 -23.19 -4.86
N LEU A 164 -2.27 -23.13 -4.36
CA LEU A 164 -1.39 -24.29 -4.38
C LEU A 164 -1.98 -25.38 -3.46
N LYS A 165 -1.80 -26.64 -3.86
CA LYS A 165 -2.28 -27.79 -3.08
C LYS A 165 -1.73 -27.74 -1.65
N GLY A 166 -2.58 -27.94 -0.67
CA GLY A 166 -2.23 -28.01 0.74
C GLY A 166 -2.37 -26.71 1.53
N ILE A 167 -2.57 -25.55 0.87
CA ILE A 167 -2.70 -24.27 1.59
C ILE A 167 -4.01 -24.17 2.39
N PHE A 168 -5.13 -24.53 1.74
CA PHE A 168 -6.48 -24.45 2.36
C PHE A 168 -7.06 -25.83 2.69
N ASP A 169 -6.33 -26.91 2.38
CA ASP A 169 -6.78 -28.26 2.62
C ASP A 169 -6.65 -28.60 4.11
N GLY A 170 -7.71 -29.17 4.68
CA GLY A 170 -7.66 -29.67 6.05
C GLY A 170 -6.86 -30.97 6.14
N PRO A 171 -6.54 -31.42 7.37
CA PRO A 171 -5.74 -32.63 7.57
C PRO A 171 -6.36 -33.91 6.99
N GLU A 172 -7.65 -33.90 6.65
CA GLU A 172 -8.36 -35.03 6.10
C GLU A 172 -8.27 -35.12 4.57
N GLU A 173 -7.94 -34.03 3.89
CA GLU A 173 -7.83 -33.98 2.41
C GLU A 173 -6.41 -34.32 1.89
N ILE A 174 -5.45 -34.45 2.80
CA ILE A 174 -4.06 -34.80 2.45
C ILE A 174 -3.87 -36.32 2.26
N ARG A 175 -4.93 -37.13 2.39
CA ARG A 175 -4.86 -38.61 2.34
C ARG A 175 -5.14 -39.23 0.98
N GLU A 176 -5.01 -38.49 -0.11
CA GLU A 176 -5.03 -39.08 -1.44
C GLU A 176 -3.67 -38.95 -2.15
#